data_a35fb0a2bcd589ad4da3dcf3771404ee
#
_entry.id   a35fb0a2bcd589ad4da3dcf3771404ee
#
_cell.length_a   1.000
_cell.length_b   1.000
_cell.length_c   1.000
_cell.angle_alpha   90.00
_cell.angle_beta   90.00
_cell.angle_gamma   90.00
#
_symmetry.space_group_name_H-M   'P 1'
#
loop_
_entity.id
_entity.type
_entity.pdbx_description
1 polymer ?
#
loop_
_entity_poly.entity_id
_entity_poly.type
_entity_poly.pdbx_seq_one_letter_code
_entity_poly.pdbx_strand_id
1 'polypeptide(L)'
;MSISFEHSWAWLLLAIPLAIVIVWWLYFYKSRQEEWSVRLKSFLSSLRFIALLIIAILLLKPFIIQIIEEEEKPRLLIYSDQSASVSQVEKDQVAEFILKAQSDLSEKYEVEGLSFASAVNTSPDSAALDPLYTDLGEVMNSVNDDFYGENIGAVVVASDGIQNKGSDPRYVSLKSGANVFTIALGDTSIRSDIELSQVLSNRLAFLNNDIEIKCRVLASKLKGKSSIVRLIKDGKELETKTLSIDQNDFSLEYSFVTQANKIGLNKYSISIDVLESEVNKLNNSSDLYVEVLDNRTRVKILAHAPHPDIAAMKRAIEQSDQYEVEVTLLSDWDEKIKTADLYIFHGLPADGNDLNKIKPILKEGIQTLSIVTTAVSIRHFNQLELGFTIEAARNKSDEVNGSINDQFNLFNLEKNNDLRRFPPLIAPFGNYIFNSSHQIALFQKVGNIQTENPLLLFTEQDGLKNGALLAEGWWRWRMFEASISNDHWVDMVFQKAVQFLAI
;
A
#
# COMPACT_ATOMS: atom_id res chain seq x y z
N MET A 1 -19.65 -57.36 27.23
CA MET A 1 -20.96 -57.10 27.87
C MET A 1 -20.78 -57.00 29.37
N SER A 2 -21.14 -55.88 29.98
CA SER A 2 -21.17 -55.70 31.44
C SER A 2 -22.55 -55.24 31.86
N ILE A 3 -23.05 -55.77 33.04
CA ILE A 3 -24.30 -55.33 33.63
C ILE A 3 -23.94 -54.13 34.56
N SER A 4 -24.52 -53.02 34.38
CA SER A 4 -24.38 -51.88 35.24
C SER A 4 -25.74 -51.45 35.77
N PHE A 5 -25.78 -50.73 36.87
CA PHE A 5 -26.99 -50.22 37.48
C PHE A 5 -26.99 -48.72 37.49
N GLU A 6 -28.16 -48.09 37.21
CA GLU A 6 -28.28 -46.62 37.27
C GLU A 6 -28.12 -46.10 38.71
N HIS A 7 -28.62 -46.93 39.68
CA HIS A 7 -28.45 -46.62 41.11
C HIS A 7 -27.43 -47.58 41.76
N SER A 8 -26.75 -47.12 42.83
CA SER A 8 -25.74 -47.93 43.52
C SER A 8 -26.35 -49.25 44.05
N TRP A 9 -25.68 -50.36 43.75
CA TRP A 9 -26.05 -51.66 44.24
C TRP A 9 -26.12 -51.72 45.79
N ALA A 10 -25.49 -50.77 46.51
CA ALA A 10 -25.57 -50.65 47.97
C ALA A 10 -27.01 -50.48 48.49
N TRP A 11 -27.96 -50.05 47.68
CA TRP A 11 -29.37 -50.01 48.06
C TRP A 11 -29.97 -51.38 48.31
N LEU A 12 -29.43 -52.51 47.75
CA LEU A 12 -29.84 -53.82 48.04
C LEU A 12 -29.55 -54.23 49.51
N LEU A 13 -28.49 -53.67 50.15
CA LEU A 13 -28.17 -53.91 51.55
C LEU A 13 -29.27 -53.35 52.49
N LEU A 14 -30.05 -52.38 52.05
CA LEU A 14 -31.21 -51.83 52.78
C LEU A 14 -32.50 -52.56 52.34
N ALA A 15 -32.68 -52.89 51.09
CA ALA A 15 -33.87 -53.48 50.50
C ALA A 15 -34.06 -54.95 50.99
N ILE A 16 -32.98 -55.76 51.12
CA ILE A 16 -33.07 -57.13 51.58
C ILE A 16 -33.56 -57.21 53.02
N PRO A 17 -32.96 -56.50 54.02
CA PRO A 17 -33.51 -56.54 55.39
C PRO A 17 -34.93 -56.01 55.46
N LEU A 18 -35.27 -54.97 54.70
CA LEU A 18 -36.62 -54.42 54.66
C LEU A 18 -37.64 -55.44 54.12
N ALA A 19 -37.29 -56.20 53.06
CA ALA A 19 -38.12 -57.24 52.50
C ALA A 19 -38.32 -58.36 53.52
N ILE A 20 -37.28 -58.78 54.25
CA ILE A 20 -37.36 -59.77 55.32
C ILE A 20 -38.32 -59.31 56.42
N VAL A 21 -38.19 -58.10 56.92
CA VAL A 21 -39.03 -57.50 57.93
C VAL A 21 -40.49 -57.45 57.47
N ILE A 22 -40.76 -57.01 56.23
CA ILE A 22 -42.13 -56.96 55.64
C ILE A 22 -42.76 -58.38 55.60
N VAL A 23 -42.01 -59.38 55.09
CA VAL A 23 -42.46 -60.73 54.96
C VAL A 23 -42.70 -61.36 56.35
N TRP A 24 -41.75 -61.13 57.28
CA TRP A 24 -41.90 -61.65 58.66
C TRP A 24 -43.13 -60.98 59.32
N TRP A 25 -43.33 -59.68 59.25
CA TRP A 25 -44.46 -58.94 59.79
C TRP A 25 -45.82 -59.47 59.27
N LEU A 26 -45.89 -59.72 57.96
CA LEU A 26 -47.11 -60.12 57.31
C LEU A 26 -47.49 -61.58 57.59
N TYR A 27 -46.58 -62.51 57.68
CA TYR A 27 -46.85 -63.93 57.78
C TYR A 27 -46.65 -64.49 59.17
N PHE A 28 -45.87 -63.87 60.01
CA PHE A 28 -45.55 -64.40 61.36
C PHE A 28 -46.05 -63.53 62.49
N TYR A 29 -46.13 -62.20 62.36
CA TYR A 29 -46.57 -61.30 63.40
C TYR A 29 -48.11 -61.12 63.38
N LYS A 30 -48.73 -60.88 62.22
CA LYS A 30 -50.18 -60.58 62.08
C LYS A 30 -51.07 -61.81 61.86
N SER A 31 -50.56 -62.99 61.50
CA SER A 31 -51.30 -64.19 61.10
C SER A 31 -51.56 -65.19 62.26
N ARG A 32 -51.60 -64.74 63.52
CA ARG A 32 -51.80 -65.60 64.68
C ARG A 32 -53.20 -66.28 64.79
N GLN A 33 -54.10 -65.95 63.90
CA GLN A 33 -55.50 -66.41 63.91
C GLN A 33 -55.91 -67.31 62.70
N GLU A 34 -55.06 -67.62 61.76
CA GLU A 34 -55.43 -68.37 60.57
C GLU A 34 -54.84 -69.80 60.64
N GLU A 35 -55.65 -70.81 60.36
CA GLU A 35 -55.33 -72.29 60.37
C GLU A 35 -54.49 -72.71 59.14
N TRP A 36 -53.61 -71.94 58.68
CA TRP A 36 -52.79 -72.34 57.53
C TRP A 36 -51.62 -73.24 57.95
N SER A 37 -51.38 -74.30 57.13
CA SER A 37 -50.28 -75.18 57.40
C SER A 37 -48.93 -74.47 57.34
N VAL A 38 -47.97 -74.83 58.18
CA VAL A 38 -46.64 -74.20 58.24
C VAL A 38 -45.93 -74.31 56.89
N ARG A 39 -46.16 -75.34 56.12
CA ARG A 39 -45.59 -75.50 54.75
C ARG A 39 -46.14 -74.44 53.77
N LEU A 40 -47.46 -74.21 53.82
CA LEU A 40 -48.09 -73.16 52.95
C LEU A 40 -47.65 -71.79 53.32
N LYS A 41 -47.51 -71.43 54.63
CA LYS A 41 -47.00 -70.16 55.10
C LYS A 41 -45.55 -69.90 54.63
N SER A 42 -44.69 -70.94 54.77
CA SER A 42 -43.31 -70.86 54.32
C SER A 42 -43.20 -70.68 52.80
N PHE A 43 -44.00 -71.41 52.02
CA PHE A 43 -44.03 -71.30 50.57
C PHE A 43 -44.46 -69.86 50.11
N LEU A 44 -45.57 -69.32 50.63
CA LEU A 44 -46.08 -68.01 50.30
C LEU A 44 -45.12 -66.89 50.78
N SER A 45 -44.52 -67.05 51.96
CA SER A 45 -43.50 -66.08 52.43
C SER A 45 -42.27 -66.03 51.54
N SER A 46 -41.77 -67.17 51.07
CA SER A 46 -40.67 -67.32 50.13
C SER A 46 -41.00 -66.66 48.77
N LEU A 47 -42.19 -66.95 48.25
CA LEU A 47 -42.66 -66.36 46.97
C LEU A 47 -42.71 -64.83 47.05
N ARG A 48 -43.26 -64.29 48.18
CA ARG A 48 -43.34 -62.84 48.36
C ARG A 48 -41.99 -62.21 48.58
N PHE A 49 -41.11 -62.83 49.28
CA PHE A 49 -39.71 -62.38 49.42
C PHE A 49 -39.02 -62.29 48.07
N ILE A 50 -39.15 -63.29 47.20
CA ILE A 50 -38.60 -63.31 45.85
C ILE A 50 -39.22 -62.19 45.01
N ALA A 51 -40.54 -62.00 45.12
CA ALA A 51 -41.21 -60.89 44.40
C ALA A 51 -40.68 -59.51 44.82
N LEU A 52 -40.51 -59.28 46.14
CA LEU A 52 -39.96 -58.07 46.67
C LEU A 52 -38.49 -57.80 46.20
N LEU A 53 -37.73 -58.89 46.18
CA LEU A 53 -36.35 -58.88 45.74
C LEU A 53 -36.24 -58.55 44.24
N ILE A 54 -37.10 -59.15 43.41
CA ILE A 54 -37.20 -58.83 41.98
C ILE A 54 -37.57 -57.34 41.78
N ILE A 55 -38.55 -56.82 42.53
CA ILE A 55 -38.94 -55.41 42.48
C ILE A 55 -37.76 -54.55 42.90
N ALA A 56 -37.00 -54.87 43.93
CA ALA A 56 -35.85 -54.13 44.38
C ALA A 56 -34.74 -54.12 43.32
N ILE A 57 -34.50 -55.25 42.62
CA ILE A 57 -33.53 -55.31 41.51
C ILE A 57 -34.00 -54.49 40.34
N LEU A 58 -35.30 -54.49 39.97
CA LEU A 58 -35.85 -53.69 38.88
C LEU A 58 -35.80 -52.20 39.20
N LEU A 59 -35.99 -51.80 40.46
CA LEU A 59 -35.84 -50.42 40.91
C LEU A 59 -34.43 -49.88 40.77
N LEU A 60 -33.40 -50.74 40.75
CA LEU A 60 -32.02 -50.33 40.46
C LEU A 60 -31.77 -50.07 38.99
N LYS A 61 -32.77 -50.31 38.15
CA LYS A 61 -32.70 -50.10 36.70
C LYS A 61 -31.42 -50.69 36.08
N PRO A 62 -31.31 -52.02 36.04
CA PRO A 62 -30.20 -52.66 35.40
C PRO A 62 -30.20 -52.37 33.90
N PHE A 63 -29.02 -52.03 33.38
CA PHE A 63 -28.80 -51.82 31.92
C PHE A 63 -27.55 -52.61 31.48
N ILE A 64 -27.57 -52.99 30.22
CA ILE A 64 -26.47 -53.80 29.64
C ILE A 64 -25.66 -52.82 28.78
N ILE A 65 -24.38 -52.62 29.09
CA ILE A 65 -23.44 -51.91 28.26
C ILE A 65 -22.81 -52.93 27.32
N GLN A 66 -23.07 -52.77 26.04
CA GLN A 66 -22.38 -53.50 25.00
C GLN A 66 -21.49 -52.47 24.25
N ILE A 67 -20.19 -52.54 24.44
CA ILE A 67 -19.22 -51.79 23.63
C ILE A 67 -19.09 -52.61 22.35
N ILE A 68 -19.50 -52.00 21.24
CA ILE A 68 -19.23 -52.45 19.88
C ILE A 68 -18.06 -51.64 19.41
N GLU A 69 -16.91 -52.24 19.22
CA GLU A 69 -15.78 -51.60 18.53
C GLU A 69 -16.03 -51.83 17.04
N GLU A 70 -16.36 -50.76 16.34
CA GLU A 70 -16.46 -50.75 14.89
C GLU A 70 -15.13 -50.18 14.38
N GLU A 71 -14.33 -50.99 13.71
CA GLU A 71 -13.11 -50.53 13.07
C GLU A 71 -13.49 -49.74 11.81
N GLU A 72 -13.46 -48.39 11.87
CA GLU A 72 -13.58 -47.55 10.70
C GLU A 72 -12.26 -47.57 9.93
N LYS A 73 -12.34 -47.96 8.65
CA LYS A 73 -11.19 -47.92 7.77
C LYS A 73 -10.80 -46.47 7.55
N PRO A 74 -9.49 -46.12 7.60
CA PRO A 74 -9.05 -44.79 7.29
C PRO A 74 -9.34 -44.44 5.81
N ARG A 75 -9.75 -43.19 5.55
CA ARG A 75 -9.99 -42.71 4.18
C ARG A 75 -8.69 -42.31 3.50
N LEU A 76 -8.56 -42.67 2.23
CA LEU A 76 -7.51 -42.25 1.34
C LEU A 76 -8.14 -41.31 0.28
N LEU A 77 -7.89 -40.04 0.41
CA LEU A 77 -8.43 -39.03 -0.51
C LEU A 77 -7.44 -38.79 -1.65
N ILE A 78 -7.87 -38.96 -2.90
CA ILE A 78 -7.04 -38.75 -4.09
C ILE A 78 -7.66 -37.64 -4.93
N TYR A 79 -6.99 -36.49 -4.96
CA TYR A 79 -7.40 -35.32 -5.73
C TYR A 79 -6.72 -35.30 -7.09
N SER A 80 -7.51 -35.18 -8.15
CA SER A 80 -7.06 -35.11 -9.54
C SER A 80 -7.28 -33.71 -10.10
N ASP A 81 -6.23 -33.09 -10.58
CA ASP A 81 -6.24 -31.78 -11.25
C ASP A 81 -6.91 -31.89 -12.62
N GLN A 82 -7.98 -31.11 -12.81
CA GLN A 82 -8.75 -31.03 -14.06
C GLN A 82 -8.49 -29.72 -14.81
N SER A 83 -7.48 -28.94 -14.39
CA SER A 83 -7.13 -27.70 -15.07
C SER A 83 -6.67 -27.91 -16.52
N ALA A 84 -6.70 -26.86 -17.33
CA ALA A 84 -6.30 -26.90 -18.73
C ALA A 84 -4.80 -27.10 -18.95
N SER A 85 -3.97 -26.90 -17.92
CA SER A 85 -2.53 -27.13 -17.97
C SER A 85 -2.17 -28.61 -17.96
N VAL A 86 -3.01 -29.46 -17.35
CA VAL A 86 -2.83 -30.91 -17.34
C VAL A 86 -3.41 -31.54 -18.61
N SER A 87 -2.61 -32.35 -19.30
CA SER A 87 -3.04 -33.01 -20.53
C SER A 87 -4.12 -34.07 -20.28
N GLN A 88 -4.99 -34.33 -21.30
CA GLN A 88 -6.04 -35.33 -21.16
C GLN A 88 -5.48 -36.75 -20.92
N VAL A 89 -4.32 -37.06 -21.48
CA VAL A 89 -3.66 -38.38 -21.28
C VAL A 89 -3.29 -38.58 -19.81
N GLU A 90 -2.79 -37.53 -19.16
CA GLU A 90 -2.42 -37.58 -17.73
C GLU A 90 -3.67 -37.68 -16.84
N LYS A 91 -4.75 -36.95 -17.16
CA LYS A 91 -6.03 -37.06 -16.46
C LYS A 91 -6.57 -38.50 -16.52
N ASP A 92 -6.50 -39.14 -17.69
CA ASP A 92 -6.92 -40.54 -17.86
C ASP A 92 -6.02 -41.51 -17.06
N GLN A 93 -4.70 -41.25 -17.00
CA GLN A 93 -3.79 -42.06 -16.18
C GLN A 93 -4.07 -41.92 -14.67
N VAL A 94 -4.41 -40.72 -14.20
CA VAL A 94 -4.80 -40.51 -12.79
C VAL A 94 -6.12 -41.19 -12.49
N ALA A 95 -7.08 -41.14 -13.41
CA ALA A 95 -8.35 -41.89 -13.25
C ALA A 95 -8.13 -43.38 -13.15
N GLU A 96 -7.28 -43.96 -13.99
CA GLU A 96 -6.89 -45.39 -13.92
C GLU A 96 -6.18 -45.69 -12.60
N PHE A 97 -5.29 -44.83 -12.13
CA PHE A 97 -4.63 -44.95 -10.83
C PHE A 97 -5.64 -44.97 -9.68
N ILE A 98 -6.65 -44.10 -9.69
CA ILE A 98 -7.71 -44.07 -8.67
C ILE A 98 -8.49 -45.40 -8.66
N LEU A 99 -8.92 -45.90 -9.82
CA LEU A 99 -9.64 -47.15 -9.93
C LEU A 99 -8.80 -48.34 -9.40
N LYS A 100 -7.52 -48.37 -9.72
CA LYS A 100 -6.59 -49.38 -9.22
C LYS A 100 -6.39 -49.27 -7.71
N ALA A 101 -6.22 -48.06 -7.17
CA ALA A 101 -6.10 -47.85 -5.74
C ALA A 101 -7.37 -48.29 -4.99
N GLN A 102 -8.56 -48.02 -5.56
CA GLN A 102 -9.83 -48.48 -5.02
C GLN A 102 -9.91 -50.02 -4.96
N SER A 103 -9.40 -50.71 -5.97
CA SER A 103 -9.37 -52.18 -5.97
C SER A 103 -8.34 -52.74 -5.01
N ASP A 104 -7.10 -52.29 -5.07
CA ASP A 104 -5.95 -52.87 -4.39
C ASP A 104 -5.93 -52.57 -2.87
N LEU A 105 -6.49 -51.41 -2.48
CA LEU A 105 -6.46 -50.92 -1.10
C LEU A 105 -7.79 -51.06 -0.34
N SER A 106 -8.85 -51.59 -1.00
CA SER A 106 -10.22 -51.69 -0.45
C SER A 106 -10.31 -52.47 0.88
N GLU A 107 -9.38 -53.36 1.16
CA GLU A 107 -9.35 -54.09 2.42
C GLU A 107 -8.93 -53.22 3.62
N LYS A 108 -8.05 -52.24 3.38
CA LYS A 108 -7.41 -51.44 4.43
C LYS A 108 -7.89 -49.98 4.48
N TYR A 109 -8.29 -49.42 3.34
CA TYR A 109 -8.66 -48.03 3.19
C TYR A 109 -10.01 -47.91 2.46
N GLU A 110 -10.73 -46.83 2.79
CA GLU A 110 -11.81 -46.32 1.95
C GLU A 110 -11.23 -45.30 0.98
N VAL A 111 -11.09 -45.67 -0.30
CA VAL A 111 -10.41 -44.85 -1.28
C VAL A 111 -11.45 -43.99 -2.03
N GLU A 112 -11.32 -42.69 -1.93
CA GLU A 112 -12.18 -41.68 -2.59
C GLU A 112 -11.39 -40.81 -3.59
N GLY A 113 -11.88 -40.80 -4.84
CA GLY A 113 -11.32 -40.00 -5.92
C GLY A 113 -12.12 -38.71 -6.10
N LEU A 114 -11.45 -37.55 -5.98
CA LEU A 114 -12.02 -36.23 -6.08
C LEU A 114 -11.37 -35.44 -7.24
N SER A 115 -12.11 -34.54 -7.83
CA SER A 115 -11.59 -33.68 -8.92
C SER A 115 -11.52 -32.24 -8.44
N PHE A 116 -10.50 -31.51 -8.86
CA PHE A 116 -10.38 -30.11 -8.59
C PHE A 116 -9.85 -29.31 -9.79
N ALA A 117 -10.14 -28.01 -9.81
CA ALA A 117 -9.56 -26.99 -10.67
C ALA A 117 -9.71 -25.63 -9.97
N SER A 118 -10.66 -24.79 -10.38
CA SER A 118 -10.99 -23.54 -9.67
C SER A 118 -11.65 -23.74 -8.30
N ALA A 119 -12.14 -24.92 -8.02
CA ALA A 119 -12.75 -25.40 -6.78
C ALA A 119 -12.61 -26.92 -6.70
N VAL A 120 -13.00 -27.53 -5.57
CA VAL A 120 -13.06 -28.98 -5.41
C VAL A 120 -14.47 -29.46 -5.74
N ASN A 121 -14.56 -30.57 -6.50
CA ASN A 121 -15.81 -31.23 -6.79
C ASN A 121 -15.99 -32.41 -5.83
N THR A 122 -16.83 -32.23 -4.82
CA THR A 122 -17.17 -33.27 -3.80
C THR A 122 -18.51 -33.95 -4.09
N SER A 123 -19.27 -33.49 -5.12
CA SER A 123 -20.57 -34.03 -5.46
C SER A 123 -20.77 -34.04 -6.98
N PRO A 124 -21.48 -35.06 -7.54
CA PRO A 124 -21.83 -35.11 -8.97
C PRO A 124 -22.62 -33.89 -9.47
N ASP A 125 -23.33 -33.20 -8.57
CA ASP A 125 -24.14 -32.01 -8.87
C ASP A 125 -23.41 -30.68 -8.63
N SER A 126 -22.10 -30.69 -8.30
CA SER A 126 -21.34 -29.48 -8.06
C SER A 126 -21.13 -28.69 -9.35
N ALA A 127 -20.97 -27.36 -9.21
CA ALA A 127 -20.78 -26.41 -10.30
C ALA A 127 -19.65 -26.87 -11.23
N ALA A 128 -19.78 -26.62 -12.53
CA ALA A 128 -18.74 -26.93 -13.50
C ALA A 128 -17.42 -26.24 -13.10
N LEU A 129 -16.36 -27.04 -12.96
CA LEU A 129 -15.03 -26.55 -12.65
C LEU A 129 -14.55 -25.65 -13.80
N ASP A 130 -14.06 -24.45 -13.49
CA ASP A 130 -13.41 -23.62 -14.49
C ASP A 130 -11.96 -24.13 -14.68
N PRO A 131 -11.65 -24.72 -15.85
CA PRO A 131 -10.34 -25.33 -16.09
C PRO A 131 -9.22 -24.31 -16.29
N LEU A 132 -9.52 -23.01 -16.40
CA LEU A 132 -8.52 -21.94 -16.53
C LEU A 132 -7.81 -21.63 -15.22
N TYR A 133 -8.37 -22.08 -14.10
CA TYR A 133 -7.83 -21.82 -12.78
C TYR A 133 -7.50 -23.12 -12.04
N THR A 134 -6.43 -23.07 -11.25
CA THR A 134 -6.00 -24.14 -10.34
C THR A 134 -5.83 -23.56 -8.94
N ASP A 135 -6.60 -24.08 -7.99
CA ASP A 135 -6.57 -23.70 -6.57
C ASP A 135 -6.18 -24.89 -5.69
N LEU A 136 -4.87 -25.05 -5.45
CA LEU A 136 -4.34 -26.10 -4.57
C LEU A 136 -4.64 -25.82 -3.09
N GLY A 137 -4.81 -24.56 -2.71
CA GLY A 137 -5.19 -24.17 -1.36
C GLY A 137 -6.60 -24.66 -1.01
N GLU A 138 -7.52 -24.64 -1.98
CA GLU A 138 -8.88 -25.14 -1.81
C GLU A 138 -8.93 -26.65 -1.59
N VAL A 139 -8.01 -27.42 -2.18
CA VAL A 139 -7.88 -28.86 -1.89
C VAL A 139 -7.61 -29.08 -0.39
N MET A 140 -6.70 -28.31 0.20
CA MET A 140 -6.40 -28.43 1.63
C MET A 140 -7.56 -27.95 2.51
N ASN A 141 -8.30 -26.92 2.09
CA ASN A 141 -9.49 -26.45 2.77
C ASN A 141 -10.62 -27.50 2.71
N SER A 142 -10.86 -28.12 1.56
CA SER A 142 -11.83 -29.20 1.40
C SER A 142 -11.55 -30.36 2.35
N VAL A 143 -10.29 -30.79 2.47
CA VAL A 143 -9.92 -31.84 3.47
C VAL A 143 -10.28 -31.42 4.90
N ASN A 144 -10.10 -30.13 5.24
CA ASN A 144 -10.39 -29.63 6.58
C ASN A 144 -11.88 -29.44 6.87
N ASP A 145 -12.69 -29.13 5.86
CA ASP A 145 -14.06 -28.67 6.01
C ASP A 145 -15.06 -29.80 5.64
N ASP A 146 -14.85 -30.47 4.49
CA ASP A 146 -15.75 -31.51 3.99
C ASP A 146 -15.54 -32.85 4.74
N PHE A 147 -14.31 -33.13 5.20
CA PHE A 147 -13.94 -34.34 5.90
C PHE A 147 -13.60 -34.10 7.38
N TYR A 148 -14.22 -33.09 7.97
CA TYR A 148 -14.00 -32.73 9.36
C TYR A 148 -14.43 -33.82 10.30
N GLY A 149 -13.49 -34.31 11.14
CA GLY A 149 -13.75 -35.36 12.15
C GLY A 149 -13.70 -36.77 11.62
N GLU A 150 -13.41 -37.00 10.34
CA GLU A 150 -13.25 -38.29 9.74
C GLU A 150 -11.83 -38.84 9.93
N ASN A 151 -11.71 -40.18 9.87
CA ASN A 151 -10.42 -40.86 9.98
C ASN A 151 -9.67 -40.83 8.65
N ILE A 152 -8.88 -39.76 8.41
CA ILE A 152 -8.12 -39.60 7.17
C ILE A 152 -6.74 -40.24 7.33
N GLY A 153 -6.46 -41.29 6.57
CA GLY A 153 -5.17 -41.98 6.56
C GLY A 153 -4.10 -41.22 5.74
N ALA A 154 -4.48 -40.76 4.56
CA ALA A 154 -3.59 -39.95 3.70
C ALA A 154 -4.40 -39.14 2.67
N VAL A 155 -3.75 -38.08 2.18
CA VAL A 155 -4.24 -37.27 1.05
C VAL A 155 -3.22 -37.37 -0.07
N VAL A 156 -3.67 -37.65 -1.28
CA VAL A 156 -2.85 -37.69 -2.50
C VAL A 156 -3.33 -36.59 -3.43
N VAL A 157 -2.44 -35.74 -3.91
CA VAL A 157 -2.74 -34.65 -4.85
C VAL A 157 -1.97 -34.91 -6.15
N ALA A 158 -2.69 -35.16 -7.24
CA ALA A 158 -2.12 -35.31 -8.58
C ALA A 158 -2.30 -33.98 -9.33
N SER A 159 -1.21 -33.25 -9.59
CA SER A 159 -1.20 -31.93 -10.24
C SER A 159 0.15 -31.64 -10.89
N ASP A 160 0.20 -30.70 -11.84
CA ASP A 160 1.44 -30.14 -12.39
C ASP A 160 2.05 -29.06 -11.46
N GLY A 161 1.35 -28.69 -10.38
CA GLY A 161 1.80 -27.71 -9.41
C GLY A 161 1.66 -26.25 -9.85
N ILE A 162 1.06 -25.98 -11.01
CA ILE A 162 0.80 -24.62 -11.50
C ILE A 162 -0.44 -24.06 -10.81
N GLN A 163 -0.22 -23.28 -9.76
CA GLN A 163 -1.30 -22.58 -9.04
C GLN A 163 -1.44 -21.14 -9.55
N ASN A 164 -2.67 -20.73 -9.91
CA ASN A 164 -2.98 -19.39 -10.37
C ASN A 164 -4.19 -18.75 -9.65
N LYS A 165 -4.78 -19.45 -8.66
CA LYS A 165 -5.90 -18.99 -7.84
C LYS A 165 -5.72 -19.46 -6.39
N GLY A 166 -6.32 -18.72 -5.45
CA GLY A 166 -6.40 -19.08 -4.04
C GLY A 166 -5.14 -18.85 -3.22
N SER A 167 -5.11 -19.49 -2.04
CA SER A 167 -3.99 -19.39 -1.09
C SER A 167 -2.93 -20.44 -1.38
N ASP A 168 -1.67 -20.12 -1.09
CA ASP A 168 -0.57 -21.08 -1.22
C ASP A 168 -0.78 -22.26 -0.27
N PRO A 169 -0.85 -23.51 -0.78
CA PRO A 169 -1.15 -24.71 -0.01
C PRO A 169 -0.13 -24.96 1.13
N ARG A 170 1.08 -24.42 1.02
CA ARG A 170 2.14 -24.54 2.05
C ARG A 170 1.77 -23.88 3.38
N TYR A 171 0.84 -22.92 3.35
CA TYR A 171 0.38 -22.22 4.55
C TYR A 171 -0.95 -22.73 5.09
N VAL A 172 -1.55 -23.73 4.45
CA VAL A 172 -2.79 -24.36 4.92
C VAL A 172 -2.44 -25.65 5.67
N SER A 173 -2.64 -25.65 7.00
CA SER A 173 -2.41 -26.84 7.82
C SER A 173 -3.60 -27.79 7.78
N LEU A 174 -3.37 -29.09 7.59
CA LEU A 174 -4.40 -30.11 7.73
C LEU A 174 -4.69 -30.37 9.22
N LYS A 175 -5.93 -30.14 9.62
CA LYS A 175 -6.40 -30.36 11.02
C LYS A 175 -6.40 -31.84 11.40
N SER A 176 -6.57 -32.73 10.41
CA SER A 176 -6.53 -34.19 10.59
C SER A 176 -5.14 -34.72 10.92
N GLY A 177 -4.08 -33.98 10.64
CA GLY A 177 -2.69 -34.44 10.73
C GLY A 177 -2.31 -35.52 9.70
N ALA A 178 -3.15 -35.76 8.69
CA ALA A 178 -2.90 -36.71 7.63
C ALA A 178 -1.67 -36.32 6.79
N ASN A 179 -0.93 -37.31 6.32
CA ASN A 179 0.19 -37.11 5.41
C ASN A 179 -0.32 -36.74 4.00
N VAL A 180 0.31 -35.73 3.39
CA VAL A 180 0.04 -35.36 2.01
C VAL A 180 1.12 -35.93 1.10
N PHE A 181 0.71 -36.65 0.07
CA PHE A 181 1.55 -37.15 -1.00
C PHE A 181 1.19 -36.46 -2.29
N THR A 182 2.19 -36.21 -3.15
CA THR A 182 1.98 -35.55 -4.44
C THR A 182 2.37 -36.49 -5.58
N ILE A 183 1.55 -36.52 -6.62
CA ILE A 183 1.87 -37.14 -7.92
C ILE A 183 2.12 -35.98 -8.87
N ALA A 184 3.39 -35.83 -9.30
CA ALA A 184 3.76 -34.79 -10.26
C ALA A 184 3.26 -35.17 -11.66
N LEU A 185 2.42 -34.32 -12.22
CA LEU A 185 1.95 -34.37 -13.60
C LEU A 185 2.71 -33.33 -14.44
N GLY A 186 2.57 -33.37 -15.75
CA GLY A 186 3.15 -32.41 -16.66
C GLY A 186 4.48 -32.85 -17.29
N ASP A 187 4.78 -32.23 -18.40
CA ASP A 187 6.03 -32.45 -19.13
C ASP A 187 7.16 -31.63 -18.46
N THR A 188 8.03 -32.31 -17.75
CA THR A 188 9.21 -31.70 -17.11
C THR A 188 10.33 -31.36 -18.10
N SER A 189 10.13 -31.61 -19.39
CA SER A 189 11.11 -31.25 -20.39
C SER A 189 11.19 -29.73 -20.55
N ILE A 190 12.36 -29.15 -20.26
CA ILE A 190 12.60 -27.72 -20.51
C ILE A 190 12.39 -27.47 -22.00
N ARG A 191 11.48 -26.56 -22.37
CA ARG A 191 11.25 -26.16 -23.76
C ARG A 191 12.07 -24.93 -24.11
N SER A 192 12.29 -24.70 -25.41
CA SER A 192 12.95 -23.47 -25.86
C SER A 192 12.01 -22.29 -25.65
N ASP A 193 12.38 -21.37 -24.79
CA ASP A 193 11.55 -20.22 -24.41
C ASP A 193 12.40 -19.02 -24.01
N ILE A 194 11.88 -17.83 -24.23
CA ILE A 194 12.41 -16.56 -23.75
C ILE A 194 11.27 -15.81 -23.05
N GLU A 195 11.51 -15.29 -21.87
CA GLU A 195 10.45 -14.64 -21.09
C GLU A 195 10.92 -13.39 -20.34
N LEU A 196 10.01 -12.47 -20.15
CA LEU A 196 10.12 -11.38 -19.18
C LEU A 196 9.63 -11.86 -17.82
N SER A 197 10.52 -12.37 -16.98
CA SER A 197 10.15 -12.93 -15.68
C SER A 197 9.77 -11.86 -14.66
N GLN A 198 10.32 -10.66 -14.79
CA GLN A 198 10.06 -9.56 -13.87
C GLN A 198 10.25 -8.21 -14.56
N VAL A 199 9.31 -7.29 -14.37
CA VAL A 199 9.44 -5.89 -14.76
C VAL A 199 9.16 -5.01 -13.55
N LEU A 200 10.11 -4.13 -13.22
CA LEU A 200 10.06 -3.26 -12.04
C LEU A 200 10.25 -1.81 -12.43
N SER A 201 9.45 -0.93 -11.87
CA SER A 201 9.62 0.52 -11.93
C SER A 201 8.90 1.17 -10.76
N ASN A 202 9.26 2.40 -10.44
CA ASN A 202 8.46 3.22 -9.54
C ASN A 202 7.12 3.52 -10.20
N ARG A 203 6.04 3.32 -9.46
CA ARG A 203 4.67 3.63 -9.93
C ARG A 203 4.37 5.12 -9.97
N LEU A 204 5.18 5.92 -9.27
CA LEU A 204 5.07 7.37 -9.18
C LEU A 204 6.39 8.01 -9.60
N ALA A 205 6.32 9.03 -10.43
CA ALA A 205 7.44 9.88 -10.80
C ALA A 205 7.00 11.35 -10.77
N PHE A 206 7.97 12.26 -10.72
CA PHE A 206 7.70 13.69 -10.87
C PHE A 206 8.11 14.16 -12.25
N LEU A 207 7.41 15.19 -12.74
CA LEU A 207 7.69 15.77 -14.05
C LEU A 207 9.17 16.15 -14.17
N ASN A 208 9.77 15.87 -15.32
CA ASN A 208 11.18 16.05 -15.66
C ASN A 208 12.18 15.15 -14.92
N ASN A 209 11.74 14.30 -13.97
CA ASN A 209 12.62 13.33 -13.32
C ASN A 209 12.83 12.10 -14.20
N ASP A 210 13.96 11.43 -13.97
CA ASP A 210 14.25 10.15 -14.61
C ASP A 210 13.42 9.02 -14.00
N ILE A 211 12.91 8.16 -14.88
CA ILE A 211 12.21 6.91 -14.53
C ILE A 211 13.15 5.76 -14.91
N GLU A 212 13.54 4.97 -13.94
CA GLU A 212 14.26 3.72 -14.18
C GLU A 212 13.29 2.56 -14.28
N ILE A 213 13.38 1.78 -15.37
CA ILE A 213 12.59 0.58 -15.61
C ILE A 213 13.56 -0.59 -15.74
N LYS A 214 13.46 -1.54 -14.82
CA LYS A 214 14.28 -2.76 -14.81
C LYS A 214 13.46 -3.94 -15.28
N CYS A 215 14.04 -4.79 -16.09
CA CYS A 215 13.42 -6.05 -16.48
C CYS A 215 14.43 -7.19 -16.43
N ARG A 216 13.96 -8.35 -16.00
CA ARG A 216 14.75 -9.59 -16.02
C ARG A 216 14.26 -10.47 -17.15
N VAL A 217 15.20 -10.84 -18.02
CA VAL A 217 14.98 -11.77 -19.12
C VAL A 217 15.55 -13.13 -18.74
N LEU A 218 14.73 -14.16 -18.87
CA LEU A 218 15.15 -15.55 -18.77
C LEU A 218 15.07 -16.19 -20.16
N ALA A 219 16.01 -17.08 -20.46
CA ALA A 219 15.93 -17.86 -21.70
C ALA A 219 16.42 -19.28 -21.46
N SER A 220 15.68 -20.26 -22.02
CA SER A 220 15.94 -21.69 -21.90
C SER A 220 16.18 -22.32 -23.26
N LYS A 221 17.25 -23.15 -23.38
CA LYS A 221 17.61 -23.89 -24.63
C LYS A 221 17.76 -23.02 -25.88
N LEU A 222 18.16 -21.77 -25.75
CA LEU A 222 18.33 -20.80 -26.85
C LEU A 222 19.78 -20.33 -26.99
N LYS A 223 20.76 -21.08 -26.50
CA LYS A 223 22.19 -20.75 -26.59
C LYS A 223 22.61 -20.42 -28.02
N GLY A 224 23.32 -19.30 -28.20
CA GLY A 224 23.84 -18.82 -29.51
C GLY A 224 22.80 -18.03 -30.30
N LYS A 225 21.59 -17.84 -29.79
CA LYS A 225 20.59 -16.95 -30.40
C LYS A 225 20.73 -15.53 -29.84
N SER A 226 20.23 -14.58 -30.60
CA SER A 226 20.13 -13.18 -30.19
C SER A 226 18.74 -12.64 -30.46
N SER A 227 18.30 -11.71 -29.63
CA SER A 227 17.03 -11.02 -29.74
C SER A 227 17.20 -9.54 -29.37
N ILE A 228 16.15 -8.75 -29.36
CA ILE A 228 16.16 -7.33 -29.00
C ILE A 228 15.13 -7.11 -27.93
N VAL A 229 15.55 -6.44 -26.85
CA VAL A 229 14.66 -5.94 -25.79
C VAL A 229 14.35 -4.48 -26.09
N ARG A 230 13.07 -4.11 -26.15
CA ARG A 230 12.59 -2.77 -26.49
C ARG A 230 11.82 -2.15 -25.33
N LEU A 231 12.09 -0.89 -25.06
CA LEU A 231 11.22 -0.05 -24.26
C LEU A 231 10.34 0.79 -25.19
N ILE A 232 9.04 0.71 -24.98
CA ILE A 232 8.02 1.39 -25.79
C ILE A 232 7.17 2.27 -24.86
N LYS A 233 6.89 3.52 -25.27
CA LYS A 233 5.97 4.45 -24.61
C LYS A 233 4.89 4.89 -25.60
N ASP A 234 3.61 4.74 -25.24
CA ASP A 234 2.46 5.13 -26.07
C ASP A 234 2.58 4.65 -27.54
N GLY A 235 3.13 3.45 -27.74
CA GLY A 235 3.33 2.85 -29.06
C GLY A 235 4.59 3.31 -29.83
N LYS A 236 5.41 4.20 -29.24
CA LYS A 236 6.70 4.62 -29.82
C LYS A 236 7.85 3.94 -29.08
N GLU A 237 8.78 3.40 -29.87
CA GLU A 237 10.03 2.87 -29.35
C GLU A 237 10.91 4.01 -28.80
N LEU A 238 11.35 3.87 -27.54
CA LEU A 238 12.23 4.83 -26.88
C LEU A 238 13.68 4.38 -26.88
N GLU A 239 13.93 3.10 -26.55
CA GLU A 239 15.27 2.54 -26.43
C GLU A 239 15.24 1.05 -26.76
N THR A 240 16.34 0.54 -27.32
CA THR A 240 16.52 -0.88 -27.62
C THR A 240 17.84 -1.37 -27.06
N LYS A 241 17.86 -2.63 -26.59
CA LYS A 241 19.08 -3.30 -26.13
C LYS A 241 19.20 -4.67 -26.77
N THR A 242 20.37 -5.00 -27.27
CA THR A 242 20.63 -6.33 -27.83
C THR A 242 20.75 -7.35 -26.73
N LEU A 243 20.05 -8.45 -26.85
CA LEU A 243 20.11 -9.63 -26.01
C LEU A 243 20.91 -10.72 -26.75
N SER A 244 22.02 -11.15 -26.18
CA SER A 244 22.82 -12.28 -26.68
C SER A 244 22.77 -13.40 -25.66
N ILE A 245 22.26 -14.57 -26.05
CA ILE A 245 22.07 -15.72 -25.17
C ILE A 245 23.31 -16.63 -25.29
N ASP A 246 24.14 -16.67 -24.29
CA ASP A 246 25.42 -17.39 -24.30
C ASP A 246 25.35 -18.77 -23.64
N GLN A 247 24.28 -19.08 -22.92
CA GLN A 247 24.06 -20.34 -22.21
C GLN A 247 22.60 -20.81 -22.32
N ASN A 248 22.37 -22.13 -22.04
CA ASN A 248 21.03 -22.73 -22.17
C ASN A 248 20.10 -22.36 -21.02
N ASP A 249 20.62 -21.97 -19.89
CA ASP A 249 19.89 -21.46 -18.74
C ASP A 249 20.41 -20.03 -18.50
N PHE A 250 19.78 -19.08 -19.19
CA PHE A 250 20.23 -17.71 -19.28
C PHE A 250 19.36 -16.79 -18.43
N SER A 251 19.98 -15.89 -17.70
CA SER A 251 19.31 -14.84 -16.94
C SER A 251 20.10 -13.54 -17.01
N LEU A 252 19.47 -12.45 -17.44
CA LEU A 252 20.10 -11.13 -17.48
C LEU A 252 19.08 -10.04 -17.11
N GLU A 253 19.55 -9.05 -16.37
CA GLU A 253 18.76 -7.88 -16.03
C GLU A 253 19.14 -6.70 -16.93
N TYR A 254 18.12 -6.04 -17.48
CA TYR A 254 18.25 -4.80 -18.24
C TYR A 254 17.64 -3.65 -17.47
N SER A 255 18.32 -2.49 -17.50
CA SER A 255 17.78 -1.23 -16.97
C SER A 255 17.65 -0.23 -18.10
N PHE A 256 16.51 0.40 -18.21
CA PHE A 256 16.20 1.50 -19.12
C PHE A 256 15.94 2.75 -18.30
N VAL A 257 16.47 3.91 -18.76
CA VAL A 257 16.23 5.20 -18.12
C VAL A 257 15.55 6.12 -19.11
N THR A 258 14.42 6.68 -18.71
CA THR A 258 13.64 7.61 -19.54
C THR A 258 13.11 8.76 -18.70
N GLN A 259 12.92 9.94 -19.30
CA GLN A 259 12.43 11.10 -18.59
C GLN A 259 10.90 11.14 -18.51
N ALA A 260 10.36 11.54 -17.36
CA ALA A 260 8.94 11.79 -17.12
C ALA A 260 8.52 13.14 -17.77
N ASN A 261 8.13 13.13 -19.02
CA ASN A 261 7.88 14.36 -19.81
C ASN A 261 6.39 14.70 -20.00
N LYS A 262 5.47 13.91 -19.41
CA LYS A 262 4.02 14.12 -19.57
C LYS A 262 3.31 13.79 -18.25
N ILE A 263 2.57 14.76 -17.71
CA ILE A 263 1.77 14.63 -16.49
C ILE A 263 0.64 13.60 -16.70
N GLY A 264 0.28 12.87 -15.64
CA GLY A 264 -0.76 11.87 -15.60
C GLY A 264 -0.24 10.46 -15.81
N LEU A 265 -1.14 9.52 -16.08
CA LEU A 265 -0.82 8.11 -16.23
C LEU A 265 -0.16 7.86 -17.59
N ASN A 266 1.09 7.38 -17.56
CA ASN A 266 1.86 7.02 -18.74
C ASN A 266 2.00 5.50 -18.81
N LYS A 267 1.71 4.94 -19.98
CA LYS A 267 1.90 3.51 -20.25
C LYS A 267 3.27 3.29 -20.86
N TYR A 268 4.01 2.36 -20.29
CA TYR A 268 5.25 1.81 -20.86
C TYR A 268 5.06 0.33 -21.11
N SER A 269 5.70 -0.18 -22.15
CA SER A 269 5.72 -1.60 -22.47
C SER A 269 7.16 -2.04 -22.72
N ILE A 270 7.54 -3.17 -22.14
CA ILE A 270 8.78 -3.84 -22.52
C ILE A 270 8.40 -5.04 -23.38
N SER A 271 9.09 -5.23 -24.49
CA SER A 271 8.91 -6.37 -25.36
C SER A 271 10.24 -6.95 -25.82
N ILE A 272 10.26 -8.26 -25.99
CA ILE A 272 11.37 -9.02 -26.59
C ILE A 272 10.92 -9.52 -27.95
N ASP A 273 11.77 -9.41 -28.98
CA ASP A 273 11.48 -9.95 -30.30
C ASP A 273 11.39 -11.48 -30.25
N VAL A 274 10.31 -12.02 -30.81
CA VAL A 274 10.00 -13.44 -30.81
C VAL A 274 11.03 -14.20 -31.65
N LEU A 275 11.53 -15.33 -31.14
CA LEU A 275 12.40 -16.26 -31.86
C LEU A 275 11.56 -17.39 -32.45
N GLU A 276 11.94 -17.86 -33.68
CA GLU A 276 11.19 -18.90 -34.39
C GLU A 276 11.06 -20.23 -33.63
N SER A 277 12.05 -20.54 -32.79
CA SER A 277 12.11 -21.78 -31.98
C SER A 277 11.41 -21.69 -30.64
N GLU A 278 10.73 -20.61 -30.36
CA GLU A 278 10.08 -20.33 -29.10
C GLU A 278 8.69 -20.95 -29.02
N VAL A 279 8.36 -21.54 -27.87
CA VAL A 279 7.09 -22.22 -27.66
C VAL A 279 6.02 -21.25 -27.15
N ASN A 280 6.34 -20.44 -26.15
CA ASN A 280 5.41 -19.46 -25.58
C ASN A 280 5.80 -18.05 -26.06
N LYS A 281 4.91 -17.37 -26.75
CA LYS A 281 5.12 -16.03 -27.31
C LYS A 281 4.40 -14.93 -26.52
N LEU A 282 3.62 -15.32 -25.52
CA LEU A 282 2.79 -14.38 -24.75
C LEU A 282 3.55 -13.78 -23.56
N ASN A 283 4.62 -14.43 -23.12
CA ASN A 283 5.44 -14.00 -21.99
C ASN A 283 6.60 -13.07 -22.38
N ASN A 284 6.70 -12.68 -23.67
CA ASN A 284 7.73 -11.81 -24.23
C ASN A 284 7.43 -10.32 -24.04
N SER A 285 6.27 -9.95 -23.52
CA SER A 285 5.90 -8.56 -23.34
C SER A 285 5.21 -8.33 -22.00
N SER A 286 5.45 -7.15 -21.45
CA SER A 286 4.81 -6.72 -20.20
C SER A 286 4.55 -5.23 -20.23
N ASP A 287 3.36 -4.85 -19.79
CA ASP A 287 2.94 -3.47 -19.65
C ASP A 287 3.13 -2.99 -18.21
N LEU A 288 3.56 -1.75 -18.06
CA LEU A 288 3.62 -1.06 -16.76
C LEU A 288 3.09 0.36 -16.89
N TYR A 289 2.61 0.89 -15.78
CA TYR A 289 2.02 2.21 -15.71
C TYR A 289 2.75 3.03 -14.65
N VAL A 290 3.15 4.26 -15.03
CA VAL A 290 3.78 5.23 -14.15
C VAL A 290 2.93 6.50 -14.13
N GLU A 291 2.49 6.90 -12.96
CA GLU A 291 1.80 8.17 -12.74
C GLU A 291 2.83 9.28 -12.55
N VAL A 292 2.78 10.29 -13.40
CA VAL A 292 3.67 11.45 -13.34
C VAL A 292 2.91 12.62 -12.73
N LEU A 293 3.39 13.09 -11.59
CA LEU A 293 2.84 14.25 -10.89
C LEU A 293 3.64 15.51 -11.20
N ASP A 294 2.95 16.61 -11.30
CA ASP A 294 3.56 17.95 -11.26
C ASP A 294 3.59 18.41 -9.80
N ASN A 295 4.79 18.40 -9.21
CA ASN A 295 5.02 18.90 -7.86
C ASN A 295 5.73 20.24 -7.83
N ARG A 296 5.76 20.94 -8.98
CA ARG A 296 6.36 22.27 -9.03
C ARG A 296 5.56 23.24 -8.18
N THR A 297 6.27 24.03 -7.39
CA THR A 297 5.70 25.13 -6.65
C THR A 297 5.29 26.25 -7.63
N ARG A 298 4.02 26.60 -7.63
CA ARG A 298 3.49 27.64 -8.53
C ARG A 298 3.67 29.01 -7.89
N VAL A 299 4.48 29.83 -8.54
CA VAL A 299 4.76 31.21 -8.14
C VAL A 299 4.05 32.15 -9.08
N LYS A 300 3.18 33.01 -8.57
CA LYS A 300 2.48 34.02 -9.38
C LYS A 300 2.97 35.39 -9.06
N ILE A 301 3.54 36.05 -10.07
CA ILE A 301 3.95 37.45 -9.98
C ILE A 301 2.79 38.34 -10.45
N LEU A 302 2.17 39.05 -9.51
CA LEU A 302 1.20 40.07 -9.81
C LEU A 302 1.91 41.42 -9.84
N ALA A 303 1.80 42.14 -10.96
CA ALA A 303 2.50 43.41 -11.15
C ALA A 303 1.52 44.55 -11.43
N HIS A 304 1.84 45.76 -10.93
CA HIS A 304 1.11 46.97 -11.27
C HIS A 304 1.31 47.32 -12.74
N ALA A 305 2.56 47.27 -13.21
CA ALA A 305 2.95 47.58 -14.58
C ALA A 305 4.15 46.74 -15.01
N PRO A 306 4.43 46.61 -16.32
CA PRO A 306 5.63 45.95 -16.81
C PRO A 306 6.90 46.62 -16.24
N HIS A 307 7.83 45.80 -15.72
CA HIS A 307 9.08 46.30 -15.16
C HIS A 307 10.23 45.28 -15.37
N PRO A 308 11.49 45.73 -15.61
CA PRO A 308 12.62 44.82 -15.81
C PRO A 308 12.92 43.88 -14.63
N ASP A 309 12.62 44.30 -13.39
CA ASP A 309 12.77 43.42 -12.20
C ASP A 309 11.96 42.15 -12.31
N ILE A 310 10.77 42.19 -12.91
CA ILE A 310 9.88 41.05 -13.09
C ILE A 310 10.58 39.97 -13.94
N ALA A 311 11.18 40.38 -15.06
CA ALA A 311 11.90 39.47 -15.94
C ALA A 311 13.16 38.92 -15.27
N ALA A 312 13.86 39.72 -14.45
CA ALA A 312 15.01 39.30 -13.69
C ALA A 312 14.64 38.25 -12.65
N MET A 313 13.59 38.50 -11.85
CA MET A 313 13.08 37.51 -10.84
C MET A 313 12.57 36.25 -11.48
N LYS A 314 11.71 36.35 -12.52
CA LYS A 314 11.20 35.19 -13.23
C LYS A 314 12.34 34.28 -13.68
N ARG A 315 13.34 34.83 -14.39
CA ARG A 315 14.48 34.03 -14.86
C ARG A 315 15.30 33.41 -13.74
N ALA A 316 15.46 34.14 -12.62
CA ALA A 316 16.19 33.63 -11.48
C ALA A 316 15.47 32.43 -10.84
N ILE A 317 14.16 32.54 -10.66
CA ILE A 317 13.34 31.47 -10.03
C ILE A 317 13.24 30.26 -10.95
N GLU A 318 13.02 30.45 -12.26
CA GLU A 318 12.90 29.38 -13.27
C GLU A 318 14.23 28.69 -13.61
N GLN A 319 15.37 29.08 -13.03
CA GLN A 319 16.60 28.28 -13.09
C GLN A 319 16.47 26.94 -12.35
N SER A 320 15.52 26.84 -11.43
CA SER A 320 15.17 25.58 -10.76
C SER A 320 13.88 25.03 -11.35
N ASP A 321 13.94 23.79 -11.85
CA ASP A 321 12.78 23.05 -12.38
C ASP A 321 11.67 22.79 -11.34
N GLN A 322 11.92 23.11 -10.08
CA GLN A 322 10.95 22.97 -8.99
C GLN A 322 9.89 24.07 -8.97
N TYR A 323 10.09 25.15 -9.73
CA TYR A 323 9.18 26.29 -9.74
C TYR A 323 8.58 26.52 -11.12
N GLU A 324 7.30 26.87 -11.13
CA GLU A 324 6.58 27.37 -12.30
C GLU A 324 6.17 28.81 -12.04
N VAL A 325 6.64 29.77 -12.86
CA VAL A 325 6.42 31.19 -12.63
C VAL A 325 5.49 31.77 -13.68
N GLU A 326 4.31 32.17 -13.23
CA GLU A 326 3.36 32.95 -14.06
C GLU A 326 3.42 34.42 -13.74
N VAL A 327 3.45 35.27 -14.76
CA VAL A 327 3.42 36.73 -14.61
C VAL A 327 2.11 37.26 -15.17
N THR A 328 1.38 38.01 -14.35
CA THR A 328 0.11 38.61 -14.73
C THR A 328 0.07 40.07 -14.25
N LEU A 329 -0.38 41.00 -15.08
CA LEU A 329 -0.69 42.35 -14.62
C LEU A 329 -1.96 42.29 -13.76
N LEU A 330 -2.01 43.11 -12.70
CA LEU A 330 -3.17 43.11 -11.82
C LEU A 330 -4.46 43.57 -12.52
N SER A 331 -4.34 44.38 -13.58
CA SER A 331 -5.46 44.75 -14.46
C SER A 331 -6.11 43.55 -15.15
N ASP A 332 -5.31 42.57 -15.51
CA ASP A 332 -5.70 41.42 -16.34
C ASP A 332 -5.96 40.17 -15.49
N TRP A 333 -5.76 40.26 -14.17
CA TRP A 333 -5.92 39.14 -13.28
C TRP A 333 -7.41 38.80 -13.04
N ASP A 334 -7.76 37.50 -13.17
CA ASP A 334 -9.11 36.99 -13.07
C ASP A 334 -9.58 36.68 -11.62
N GLU A 335 -8.80 37.14 -10.61
CA GLU A 335 -9.07 37.01 -9.16
C GLU A 335 -9.18 35.57 -8.65
N LYS A 336 -8.69 34.55 -9.37
CA LYS A 336 -8.58 33.18 -8.87
C LYS A 336 -7.39 33.05 -7.92
N ILE A 337 -7.67 33.03 -6.62
CA ILE A 337 -6.63 33.09 -5.58
C ILE A 337 -5.87 31.76 -5.44
N LYS A 338 -6.55 30.62 -5.47
CA LYS A 338 -5.92 29.30 -5.20
C LYS A 338 -5.14 28.70 -6.37
N THR A 339 -4.68 29.52 -7.31
CA THR A 339 -3.92 29.05 -8.47
C THR A 339 -2.41 29.05 -8.25
N ALA A 340 -1.92 29.62 -7.15
CA ALA A 340 -0.50 29.70 -6.82
C ALA A 340 -0.24 29.36 -5.35
N ASP A 341 0.96 28.87 -5.08
CA ASP A 341 1.45 28.51 -3.77
C ASP A 341 2.20 29.66 -3.10
N LEU A 342 2.72 30.60 -3.91
CA LEU A 342 3.37 31.85 -3.49
C LEU A 342 2.96 32.99 -4.43
N TYR A 343 2.61 34.13 -3.87
CA TYR A 343 2.41 35.36 -4.65
C TYR A 343 3.57 36.33 -4.47
N ILE A 344 4.01 36.93 -5.60
CA ILE A 344 4.97 37.99 -5.61
C ILE A 344 4.25 39.29 -6.08
N PHE A 345 4.20 40.28 -5.23
CA PHE A 345 3.57 41.59 -5.54
C PHE A 345 4.63 42.60 -5.99
N HIS A 346 4.63 42.94 -7.26
CA HIS A 346 5.57 43.93 -7.80
C HIS A 346 4.90 45.28 -8.03
N GLY A 347 5.30 46.30 -7.29
CA GLY A 347 4.73 47.63 -7.39
C GLY A 347 3.29 47.73 -6.89
N LEU A 348 2.86 46.82 -6.01
CA LEU A 348 1.49 46.77 -5.50
C LEU A 348 1.46 46.95 -3.98
N PRO A 349 0.35 47.52 -3.43
CA PRO A 349 -0.74 48.19 -4.13
C PRO A 349 -0.34 49.63 -4.53
N ALA A 350 -0.73 50.07 -5.73
CA ALA A 350 -0.52 51.47 -6.15
C ALA A 350 -1.69 52.35 -5.67
N ASP A 351 -2.87 51.79 -5.51
CA ASP A 351 -4.06 52.52 -5.04
C ASP A 351 -4.98 51.60 -4.20
N GLY A 352 -6.18 52.11 -3.83
CA GLY A 352 -7.15 51.37 -3.04
C GLY A 352 -7.85 50.24 -3.82
N ASN A 353 -7.93 50.30 -5.14
CA ASN A 353 -8.52 49.21 -5.95
C ASN A 353 -7.55 48.02 -5.98
N ASP A 354 -6.27 48.29 -6.16
CA ASP A 354 -5.22 47.27 -6.08
C ASP A 354 -5.23 46.59 -4.74
N LEU A 355 -5.32 47.36 -3.63
CA LEU A 355 -5.41 46.82 -2.29
C LEU A 355 -6.60 45.88 -2.15
N ASN A 356 -7.78 46.25 -2.62
CA ASN A 356 -8.98 45.43 -2.51
C ASN A 356 -8.86 44.12 -3.26
N LYS A 357 -8.14 44.10 -4.38
CA LYS A 357 -7.89 42.89 -5.17
C LYS A 357 -6.89 41.94 -4.51
N ILE A 358 -5.80 42.44 -3.94
CA ILE A 358 -4.72 41.60 -3.41
C ILE A 358 -4.94 41.20 -1.93
N LYS A 359 -5.68 41.98 -1.13
CA LYS A 359 -5.93 41.71 0.29
C LYS A 359 -6.60 40.34 0.53
N PRO A 360 -7.52 39.82 -0.31
CA PRO A 360 -8.06 38.46 -0.16
C PRO A 360 -7.00 37.35 -0.21
N ILE A 361 -5.90 37.53 -0.96
CA ILE A 361 -4.82 36.54 -1.04
C ILE A 361 -4.18 36.31 0.35
N LEU A 362 -3.91 37.41 1.08
CA LEU A 362 -3.37 37.33 2.44
C LEU A 362 -4.35 36.67 3.42
N LYS A 363 -5.67 36.89 3.24
CA LYS A 363 -6.71 36.27 4.07
C LYS A 363 -6.83 34.76 3.87
N GLU A 364 -6.48 34.26 2.70
CA GLU A 364 -6.44 32.81 2.43
C GLU A 364 -5.19 32.13 3.02
N GLY A 365 -4.30 32.88 3.67
CA GLY A 365 -3.12 32.34 4.31
C GLY A 365 -2.01 31.93 3.33
N ILE A 366 -1.96 32.56 2.14
CA ILE A 366 -0.92 32.29 1.15
C ILE A 366 0.25 33.23 1.40
N GLN A 367 1.47 32.68 1.41
CA GLN A 367 2.70 33.43 1.60
C GLN A 367 2.93 34.44 0.48
N THR A 368 3.56 35.56 0.82
CA THR A 368 3.79 36.64 -0.15
C THR A 368 5.20 37.22 -0.10
N LEU A 369 5.68 37.65 -1.27
CA LEU A 369 6.89 38.46 -1.40
C LEU A 369 6.52 39.80 -2.04
N SER A 370 6.68 40.90 -1.36
CA SER A 370 6.36 42.24 -1.86
C SER A 370 7.61 42.94 -2.34
N ILE A 371 7.59 43.47 -3.57
CA ILE A 371 8.64 44.35 -4.10
C ILE A 371 8.10 45.79 -4.12
N VAL A 372 8.62 46.59 -3.20
CA VAL A 372 8.17 47.96 -3.01
C VAL A 372 8.91 48.88 -3.99
N THR A 373 8.20 49.29 -5.02
CA THR A 373 8.70 50.20 -6.04
C THR A 373 8.19 51.64 -5.81
N THR A 374 8.62 52.58 -6.61
CA THR A 374 8.12 53.95 -6.59
C THR A 374 6.64 54.08 -6.94
N ALA A 375 6.03 53.04 -7.56
CA ALA A 375 4.60 52.99 -7.86
C ALA A 375 3.73 52.67 -6.62
N VAL A 376 4.31 52.09 -5.56
CA VAL A 376 3.55 51.66 -4.39
C VAL A 376 3.03 52.82 -3.58
N SER A 377 1.74 52.80 -3.29
CA SER A 377 1.15 53.70 -2.30
C SER A 377 1.43 53.17 -0.88
N ILE A 378 2.38 53.77 -0.20
CA ILE A 378 2.80 53.36 1.15
C ILE A 378 1.59 53.30 2.13
N ARG A 379 0.64 54.25 2.00
CA ARG A 379 -0.58 54.26 2.81
C ARG A 379 -1.39 52.97 2.64
N HIS A 380 -1.54 52.49 1.40
CA HIS A 380 -2.30 51.27 1.12
C HIS A 380 -1.45 50.01 1.38
N PHE A 381 -0.14 50.10 1.19
CA PHE A 381 0.78 49.00 1.53
C PHE A 381 0.74 48.65 3.02
N ASN A 382 0.74 49.65 3.89
CA ASN A 382 0.63 49.43 5.33
C ASN A 382 -0.68 48.76 5.75
N GLN A 383 -1.74 48.84 4.94
CA GLN A 383 -3.02 48.14 5.17
C GLN A 383 -3.01 46.66 4.79
N LEU A 384 -1.90 46.15 4.21
CA LEU A 384 -1.68 44.72 3.98
C LEU A 384 -1.34 43.97 5.27
N GLU A 385 -0.90 44.72 6.30
CA GLU A 385 -0.61 44.15 7.64
C GLU A 385 0.45 43.02 7.59
N LEU A 386 1.53 43.21 6.83
CA LEU A 386 2.61 42.24 6.60
C LEU A 386 3.59 42.12 7.80
N GLY A 387 3.22 42.59 8.99
CA GLY A 387 4.04 42.50 10.20
C GLY A 387 4.99 43.68 10.39
N PHE A 388 4.96 44.66 9.48
CA PHE A 388 5.69 45.91 9.59
C PHE A 388 4.95 47.03 8.87
N THR A 389 5.30 48.29 9.17
CA THR A 389 4.78 49.48 8.53
C THR A 389 5.92 50.42 8.12
N ILE A 390 5.67 51.18 7.04
CA ILE A 390 6.61 52.19 6.53
C ILE A 390 6.04 53.57 6.85
N GLU A 391 6.75 54.35 7.64
CA GLU A 391 6.45 55.77 7.84
C GLU A 391 7.23 56.61 6.83
N ALA A 392 6.72 56.70 5.59
CA ALA A 392 7.39 57.38 4.52
C ALA A 392 7.25 58.92 4.62
N ALA A 393 8.33 59.61 4.43
CA ALA A 393 8.33 61.07 4.33
C ALA A 393 7.85 61.51 2.94
N ARG A 394 6.51 61.73 2.79
CA ARG A 394 5.84 62.33 1.62
C ARG A 394 6.40 61.88 0.25
N ASN A 395 6.24 60.62 -0.09
CA ASN A 395 6.63 60.06 -1.40
C ASN A 395 8.08 60.36 -1.85
N LYS A 396 9.00 60.48 -0.91
CA LYS A 396 10.42 60.59 -1.21
C LYS A 396 11.04 59.21 -1.34
N SER A 397 11.91 59.03 -2.28
CA SER A 397 12.76 57.87 -2.44
C SER A 397 14.23 58.27 -2.34
N ASP A 398 15.05 57.33 -1.87
CA ASP A 398 16.49 57.46 -1.82
C ASP A 398 17.18 56.44 -2.72
N GLU A 399 18.37 56.78 -3.18
CA GLU A 399 19.28 55.84 -3.80
C GLU A 399 20.05 55.07 -2.69
N VAL A 400 19.88 53.76 -2.65
CA VAL A 400 20.46 52.92 -1.61
C VAL A 400 21.27 51.78 -2.19
N ASN A 401 22.32 51.38 -1.49
CA ASN A 401 23.02 50.12 -1.72
C ASN A 401 22.67 49.12 -0.62
N GLY A 402 23.02 47.83 -0.81
CA GLY A 402 22.81 46.80 0.19
C GLY A 402 23.99 46.62 1.15
N SER A 403 23.68 46.18 2.37
CA SER A 403 24.65 45.62 3.32
C SER A 403 24.12 44.33 3.89
N ILE A 404 24.89 43.23 3.83
CA ILE A 404 24.47 41.95 4.36
C ILE A 404 24.42 42.02 5.89
N ASN A 405 23.35 41.51 6.48
CA ASN A 405 23.22 41.37 7.93
C ASN A 405 23.89 40.09 8.40
N ASP A 406 24.94 40.20 9.20
CA ASP A 406 25.70 39.09 9.76
C ASP A 406 24.89 38.26 10.77
N GLN A 407 23.80 38.79 11.31
CA GLN A 407 22.92 38.08 12.26
C GLN A 407 21.78 37.35 11.58
N PHE A 408 21.61 37.46 10.27
CA PHE A 408 20.59 36.78 9.52
C PHE A 408 20.86 35.27 9.43
N ASN A 409 19.86 34.45 9.77
CA ASN A 409 20.04 33.00 9.93
C ASN A 409 18.95 32.13 9.28
N LEU A 410 17.97 32.70 8.55
CA LEU A 410 16.92 31.91 7.89
C LEU A 410 17.48 31.06 6.72
N PHE A 411 18.48 31.60 6.04
CA PHE A 411 19.23 30.87 5.00
C PHE A 411 20.61 31.53 4.78
N ASN A 412 21.53 30.78 4.18
CA ASN A 412 22.87 31.31 3.96
C ASN A 412 22.89 32.28 2.78
N LEU A 413 23.37 33.52 3.04
CA LEU A 413 23.73 34.48 2.03
C LEU A 413 25.26 34.50 1.94
N GLU A 414 25.81 34.08 0.83
CA GLU A 414 27.26 34.07 0.63
C GLU A 414 27.83 35.51 0.70
N LYS A 415 28.91 35.68 1.47
CA LYS A 415 29.46 37.01 1.80
C LYS A 415 30.44 37.56 0.76
N ASN A 416 30.62 36.88 -0.36
CA ASN A 416 31.72 37.18 -1.30
C ASN A 416 31.53 38.43 -2.16
N ASN A 417 30.34 39.06 -2.14
CA ASN A 417 30.09 40.23 -3.01
C ASN A 417 30.19 41.54 -2.23
N ASP A 418 31.09 42.43 -2.72
CA ASP A 418 31.14 43.83 -2.25
C ASP A 418 29.99 44.63 -2.85
N LEU A 419 28.82 44.61 -2.18
CA LEU A 419 27.60 45.31 -2.61
C LEU A 419 27.76 46.81 -2.79
N ARG A 420 28.86 47.38 -2.29
CA ARG A 420 29.17 48.82 -2.49
C ARG A 420 29.47 49.17 -3.97
N ARG A 421 29.87 48.17 -4.74
CA ARG A 421 30.20 48.33 -6.17
C ARG A 421 28.96 48.23 -7.07
N PHE A 422 27.86 47.74 -6.54
CA PHE A 422 26.63 47.57 -7.29
C PHE A 422 25.95 48.94 -7.54
N PRO A 423 25.24 49.12 -8.66
CA PRO A 423 24.48 50.32 -8.91
C PRO A 423 23.42 50.53 -7.83
N PRO A 424 23.09 51.77 -7.46
CA PRO A 424 22.10 52.01 -6.42
C PRO A 424 20.71 51.55 -6.85
N LEU A 425 19.95 51.02 -5.86
CA LEU A 425 18.53 50.74 -5.94
C LEU A 425 17.74 51.94 -5.47
N ILE A 426 16.45 52.01 -5.81
CA ILE A 426 15.57 53.11 -5.39
C ILE A 426 14.63 52.59 -4.33
N ALA A 427 14.75 53.07 -3.10
CA ALA A 427 13.96 52.64 -1.93
C ALA A 427 13.09 53.79 -1.39
N PRO A 428 11.94 53.51 -0.75
CA PRO A 428 11.17 54.54 -0.03
C PRO A 428 11.98 55.15 1.12
N PHE A 429 11.99 56.44 1.22
CA PHE A 429 12.62 57.16 2.32
C PHE A 429 11.66 57.25 3.51
N GLY A 430 12.04 56.70 4.67
CA GLY A 430 11.22 56.70 5.87
C GLY A 430 11.74 55.81 7.00
N ASN A 431 10.96 55.69 8.07
CA ASN A 431 11.23 54.79 9.18
C ASN A 431 10.43 53.49 9.01
N TYR A 432 10.97 52.40 9.46
CA TYR A 432 10.32 51.10 9.43
C TYR A 432 9.99 50.64 10.87
N ILE A 433 8.71 50.37 11.14
CA ILE A 433 8.23 49.96 12.45
C ILE A 433 7.76 48.49 12.35
N PHE A 434 8.28 47.63 13.21
CA PHE A 434 7.97 46.18 13.22
C PHE A 434 6.92 45.85 14.27
N ASN A 435 5.88 45.14 13.87
CA ASN A 435 4.75 44.71 14.72
C ASN A 435 4.70 43.20 14.91
N SER A 436 5.64 42.44 14.32
CA SER A 436 5.73 40.98 14.40
C SER A 436 7.18 40.52 14.50
N SER A 437 7.36 39.22 14.67
CA SER A 437 8.67 38.58 14.53
C SER A 437 9.22 38.85 13.14
N HIS A 438 10.50 39.28 13.06
CA HIS A 438 11.11 39.65 11.80
C HIS A 438 12.60 39.30 11.77
N GLN A 439 13.11 39.14 10.55
CA GLN A 439 14.54 39.01 10.30
C GLN A 439 14.92 39.85 9.05
N ILE A 440 15.94 40.67 9.21
CA ILE A 440 16.47 41.51 8.12
C ILE A 440 17.66 40.76 7.50
N ALA A 441 17.57 40.46 6.21
CA ALA A 441 18.64 39.84 5.45
C ALA A 441 19.65 40.86 4.90
N LEU A 442 19.13 42.00 4.38
CA LEU A 442 19.93 43.08 3.85
C LEU A 442 19.45 44.40 4.47
N PHE A 443 20.40 45.24 4.91
CA PHE A 443 20.15 46.60 5.32
C PHE A 443 20.35 47.56 4.16
N GLN A 444 19.65 48.71 4.19
CA GLN A 444 19.91 49.86 3.32
C GLN A 444 21.18 50.56 3.74
N LYS A 445 21.95 50.96 2.74
CA LYS A 445 23.12 51.79 2.91
C LYS A 445 22.99 53.05 2.01
N VAL A 446 23.03 54.24 2.60
CA VAL A 446 22.96 55.53 1.91
C VAL A 446 24.36 56.13 1.82
N GLY A 447 24.90 56.18 0.63
CA GLY A 447 26.31 56.55 0.44
C GLY A 447 27.25 55.60 1.24
N ASN A 448 27.98 56.18 2.21
CA ASN A 448 28.89 55.40 3.08
C ASN A 448 28.26 54.99 4.44
N ILE A 449 27.05 55.43 4.72
CA ILE A 449 26.41 55.24 6.02
C ILE A 449 25.51 53.99 5.93
N GLN A 450 25.78 52.99 6.75
CA GLN A 450 24.87 51.89 6.97
C GLN A 450 23.72 52.33 7.87
N THR A 451 22.50 52.05 7.44
CA THR A 451 21.30 52.35 8.22
C THR A 451 20.77 51.06 8.87
N GLU A 452 19.82 51.21 9.78
CA GLU A 452 19.06 50.09 10.34
C GLU A 452 17.81 49.75 9.49
N ASN A 453 17.60 50.50 8.41
CA ASN A 453 16.46 50.29 7.51
C ASN A 453 16.64 48.99 6.72
N PRO A 454 15.62 48.16 6.62
CA PRO A 454 15.68 46.92 5.85
C PRO A 454 15.65 47.17 4.36
N LEU A 455 16.44 46.39 3.59
CA LEU A 455 16.36 46.33 2.13
C LEU A 455 15.69 45.01 1.70
N LEU A 456 16.01 43.93 2.38
CA LEU A 456 15.33 42.64 2.28
C LEU A 456 15.02 42.14 3.70
N LEU A 457 13.74 41.87 3.95
CA LEU A 457 13.29 41.37 5.24
C LEU A 457 12.25 40.28 5.09
N PHE A 458 12.12 39.50 6.14
CA PHE A 458 11.09 38.47 6.32
C PHE A 458 10.37 38.71 7.63
N THR A 459 9.05 38.51 7.63
CA THR A 459 8.21 38.59 8.83
C THR A 459 7.44 37.28 8.97
N GLU A 460 7.09 36.93 10.21
CA GLU A 460 6.22 35.80 10.51
C GLU A 460 5.17 36.24 11.50
N GLN A 461 3.90 36.02 11.15
CA GLN A 461 2.76 36.33 11.98
C GLN A 461 1.71 35.21 11.86
N ASP A 462 1.28 34.62 12.97
CA ASP A 462 0.29 33.54 13.02
C ASP A 462 0.65 32.35 12.09
N GLY A 463 1.95 32.04 11.95
CA GLY A 463 2.45 30.99 11.05
C GLY A 463 2.51 31.37 9.57
N LEU A 464 2.11 32.60 9.21
CA LEU A 464 2.19 33.12 7.84
C LEU A 464 3.52 33.87 7.66
N LYS A 465 4.29 33.43 6.66
CA LYS A 465 5.56 34.04 6.29
C LYS A 465 5.34 35.06 5.18
N ASN A 466 5.90 36.25 5.35
CA ASN A 466 5.91 37.28 4.32
C ASN A 466 7.33 37.79 4.12
N GLY A 467 7.67 38.12 2.88
CA GLY A 467 8.93 38.76 2.51
C GLY A 467 8.71 40.11 1.92
N ALA A 468 9.68 41.01 2.06
CA ALA A 468 9.67 42.31 1.38
C ALA A 468 11.05 42.70 0.88
N LEU A 469 11.14 43.01 -0.42
CA LEU A 469 12.24 43.69 -1.08
C LEU A 469 11.85 45.17 -1.19
N LEU A 470 12.49 46.01 -0.40
CA LEU A 470 12.07 47.39 -0.16
C LEU A 470 12.77 48.37 -1.07
N ALA A 471 12.99 47.95 -2.32
CA ALA A 471 13.54 48.79 -3.38
C ALA A 471 13.23 48.22 -4.76
N GLU A 472 13.28 49.06 -5.76
CA GLU A 472 13.26 48.70 -7.19
C GLU A 472 14.63 48.83 -7.82
N GLY A 473 14.84 48.13 -8.97
CA GLY A 473 16.08 48.21 -9.75
C GLY A 473 16.99 47.00 -9.57
N TRP A 474 16.48 45.88 -9.01
CA TRP A 474 17.22 44.62 -8.82
C TRP A 474 17.77 44.04 -10.12
N TRP A 475 17.11 44.32 -11.28
CA TRP A 475 17.62 43.92 -12.59
C TRP A 475 18.99 44.56 -12.91
N ARG A 476 19.28 45.74 -12.37
CA ARG A 476 20.60 46.43 -12.53
C ARG A 476 21.67 45.64 -11.78
N TRP A 477 21.37 45.15 -10.59
CA TRP A 477 22.29 44.32 -9.82
C TRP A 477 22.62 43.04 -10.58
N ARG A 478 21.60 42.37 -11.10
CA ARG A 478 21.79 41.15 -11.88
C ARG A 478 22.64 41.38 -13.15
N MET A 479 22.39 42.46 -13.87
CA MET A 479 23.18 42.82 -15.05
C MET A 479 24.62 43.21 -14.69
N PHE A 480 24.80 43.98 -13.62
CA PHE A 480 26.13 44.38 -13.15
C PHE A 480 26.93 43.16 -12.72
N GLU A 481 26.36 42.27 -11.92
CA GLU A 481 27.00 41.01 -11.51
C GLU A 481 27.43 40.18 -12.72
N ALA A 482 26.56 39.96 -13.69
CA ALA A 482 26.89 39.25 -14.92
C ALA A 482 28.03 39.89 -15.73
N SER A 483 28.29 41.16 -15.52
CA SER A 483 29.40 41.91 -16.19
C SER A 483 30.75 41.74 -15.47
N ILE A 484 30.76 41.41 -14.18
CA ILE A 484 31.98 41.37 -13.35
C ILE A 484 32.35 40.00 -12.84
N SER A 485 31.37 39.08 -12.68
CA SER A 485 31.55 37.73 -12.18
C SER A 485 30.45 36.81 -12.70
N ASN A 486 30.67 35.50 -12.58
CA ASN A 486 29.67 34.48 -12.87
C ASN A 486 29.04 33.90 -11.58
N ASP A 487 29.05 34.66 -10.48
CA ASP A 487 28.65 34.14 -9.16
C ASP A 487 27.13 33.97 -8.99
N HIS A 488 26.34 34.65 -9.81
CA HIS A 488 24.86 34.58 -9.80
C HIS A 488 24.21 34.80 -8.41
N TRP A 489 24.86 35.64 -7.57
CA TRP A 489 24.42 35.92 -6.21
C TRP A 489 23.00 36.55 -6.16
N VAL A 490 22.68 37.46 -7.07
CA VAL A 490 21.34 38.09 -7.14
C VAL A 490 20.28 37.02 -7.45
N ASP A 491 20.56 36.12 -8.38
CA ASP A 491 19.65 35.01 -8.71
C ASP A 491 19.47 34.10 -7.49
N MET A 492 20.55 33.80 -6.77
CA MET A 492 20.52 32.98 -5.53
C MET A 492 19.69 33.66 -4.43
N VAL A 493 19.77 35.00 -4.27
CA VAL A 493 18.94 35.73 -3.29
C VAL A 493 17.46 35.54 -3.59
N PHE A 494 17.03 35.71 -4.86
CA PHE A 494 15.64 35.48 -5.24
C PHE A 494 15.21 34.03 -5.03
N GLN A 495 16.02 33.06 -5.43
CA GLN A 495 15.72 31.65 -5.24
C GLN A 495 15.56 31.28 -3.76
N LYS A 496 16.49 31.75 -2.90
CA LYS A 496 16.44 31.49 -1.45
C LYS A 496 15.23 32.14 -0.78
N ALA A 497 14.89 33.38 -1.18
CA ALA A 497 13.70 34.05 -0.68
C ALA A 497 12.42 33.29 -1.06
N VAL A 498 12.29 32.87 -2.31
CA VAL A 498 11.16 32.05 -2.77
C VAL A 498 11.13 30.70 -2.07
N GLN A 499 12.26 30.01 -1.98
CA GLN A 499 12.38 28.73 -1.28
C GLN A 499 11.92 28.82 0.18
N PHE A 500 12.34 29.86 0.91
CA PHE A 500 11.96 30.08 2.30
C PHE A 500 10.47 30.35 2.46
N LEU A 501 9.88 31.11 1.54
CA LEU A 501 8.46 31.48 1.59
C LEU A 501 7.53 30.37 1.09
N ALA A 502 7.98 29.52 0.17
CA ALA A 502 7.16 28.48 -0.43
C ALA A 502 7.06 27.19 0.40
N ILE A 503 7.82 27.08 1.49
CA ILE A 503 7.80 25.98 2.48
C ILE A 503 7.02 26.45 3.70
#